data_39fb41ff041f7a35ef0133871d52dedb
#
_entry.id   39fb41ff041f7a35ef0133871d52dedb
#
_cell.length_a   1.000
_cell.length_b   1.000
_cell.length_c   1.000
_cell.angle_alpha   90.00
_cell.angle_beta   90.00
_cell.angle_gamma   90.00
#
_symmetry.space_group_name_H-M   'P 1'
#
loop_
_entity.id
_entity.type
_entity.pdbx_description
1 polymer ?
#
loop_
_entity_poly.entity_id
_entity_poly.type
_entity_poly.pdbx_seq_one_letter_code
_entity_poly.pdbx_strand_id
1 'polypeptide(L)'
;MKMTKKIVLALGCALLCSSVFAQEQTVQKKSSTTTQKETSVEEDYLSDVDGVVILSLAQSDEYDNKLVAMQFLEEAVESGNVTKDVMTALNQLAGEGISTQSRQNGRLMNNFPDIRRRACLAMGKIKTEESKNYLMKVTLAENEPMVISAAVNSLGEIGLNGNDEVVDAISFANRRNQILNPTSSLAFEVVDAYAKLADSTENKKIIIDSLSRIAADYHYNTAVRNKALKTLKQINDSTRSSNNKDAK
;
A
#
# COMPACT_ATOMS: atom_id res chain seq x y z
N MET A 1 4.94 1.00 -76.18
CA MET A 1 4.27 0.99 -77.51
C MET A 1 2.77 1.03 -77.25
N LYS A 2 2.16 2.16 -77.62
CA LYS A 2 0.78 2.43 -78.10
C LYS A 2 -0.40 2.04 -77.14
N MET A 3 -1.10 3.02 -76.51
CA MET A 3 -2.25 3.78 -77.07
C MET A 3 -3.46 2.84 -77.29
N THR A 4 -4.69 3.14 -76.90
CA THR A 4 -5.58 4.33 -76.91
C THR A 4 -6.91 3.99 -76.28
N LYS A 5 -7.45 4.88 -75.45
CA LYS A 5 -8.74 5.68 -75.71
C LYS A 5 -9.97 4.87 -76.15
N LYS A 6 -11.06 4.97 -75.39
CA LYS A 6 -12.23 5.73 -75.81
C LYS A 6 -13.34 5.74 -74.78
N ILE A 7 -13.79 6.96 -74.52
CA ILE A 7 -14.98 7.51 -73.94
C ILE A 7 -16.24 7.07 -74.72
N VAL A 8 -17.34 6.76 -74.03
CA VAL A 8 -18.69 7.12 -74.47
C VAL A 8 -19.57 7.40 -73.27
N LEU A 9 -20.20 8.59 -73.41
CA LEU A 9 -21.17 9.25 -72.57
C LEU A 9 -22.55 8.74 -72.93
N ALA A 10 -23.46 8.49 -71.99
CA ALA A 10 -24.89 8.56 -72.25
C ALA A 10 -25.66 8.95 -70.97
N LEU A 11 -26.33 10.04 -71.12
CA LEU A 11 -27.28 10.75 -70.27
C LEU A 11 -28.60 10.00 -70.18
N GLY A 12 -29.28 10.03 -69.05
CA GLY A 12 -30.69 9.60 -68.90
C GLY A 12 -31.25 9.89 -67.52
N CYS A 13 -32.06 10.95 -67.49
CA CYS A 13 -32.80 11.46 -66.31
C CYS A 13 -33.89 10.50 -65.81
N ALA A 14 -34.21 10.55 -64.55
CA ALA A 14 -35.47 11.00 -63.99
C ALA A 14 -36.03 10.18 -62.83
N LEU A 15 -36.32 10.90 -61.76
CA LEU A 15 -37.45 10.86 -60.82
C LEU A 15 -37.53 9.89 -59.68
N LEU A 16 -37.28 10.45 -58.50
CA LEU A 16 -38.12 10.49 -57.30
C LEU A 16 -38.72 9.16 -56.77
N CYS A 17 -38.16 8.64 -55.63
CA CYS A 17 -39.00 8.29 -54.50
C CYS A 17 -38.15 8.23 -53.21
N SER A 18 -38.53 9.06 -52.28
CA SER A 18 -38.02 9.15 -50.93
C SER A 18 -38.33 7.92 -50.12
N SER A 19 -37.32 7.24 -49.60
CA SER A 19 -37.46 6.40 -48.40
C SER A 19 -36.20 6.57 -47.57
N VAL A 20 -36.38 7.15 -46.40
CA VAL A 20 -35.41 7.31 -45.36
C VAL A 20 -35.10 5.93 -44.82
N PHE A 21 -33.94 5.40 -45.11
CA PHE A 21 -33.34 4.30 -44.32
C PHE A 21 -32.19 4.88 -43.54
N ALA A 22 -32.39 4.94 -42.21
CA ALA A 22 -31.34 5.18 -41.25
C ALA A 22 -30.33 4.02 -41.33
N GLN A 23 -29.15 4.32 -41.82
CA GLN A 23 -28.02 3.39 -41.84
C GLN A 23 -27.27 3.51 -40.52
N GLU A 24 -27.56 2.57 -39.61
CA GLU A 24 -26.74 2.34 -38.40
C GLU A 24 -25.33 1.96 -38.84
N GLN A 25 -24.40 2.89 -38.68
CA GLN A 25 -22.98 2.56 -38.72
C GLN A 25 -22.60 1.92 -37.39
N THR A 26 -22.52 0.60 -37.36
CA THR A 26 -21.86 -0.14 -36.27
C THR A 26 -20.37 0.15 -36.27
N VAL A 27 -19.97 1.13 -35.48
CA VAL A 27 -18.60 1.33 -35.09
C VAL A 27 -18.28 0.25 -34.04
N GLN A 28 -17.55 -0.79 -34.42
CA GLN A 28 -16.96 -1.73 -33.52
C GLN A 28 -15.89 -1.03 -32.66
N LYS A 29 -16.31 -0.45 -31.56
CA LYS A 29 -15.43 0.01 -30.50
C LYS A 29 -15.01 -1.21 -29.70
N LYS A 30 -13.76 -1.63 -29.84
CA LYS A 30 -13.12 -2.56 -28.90
C LYS A 30 -13.20 -1.92 -27.51
N SER A 31 -14.20 -2.28 -26.73
CA SER A 31 -14.27 -1.93 -25.32
C SER A 31 -13.45 -2.95 -24.54
N SER A 32 -12.33 -2.51 -24.00
CA SER A 32 -11.72 -3.14 -22.85
C SER A 32 -12.73 -3.01 -21.69
N THR A 33 -13.41 -4.09 -21.38
CA THR A 33 -14.38 -4.15 -20.28
C THR A 33 -13.64 -4.14 -18.96
N THR A 34 -13.34 -2.96 -18.44
CA THR A 34 -13.19 -2.76 -17.01
C THR A 34 -14.63 -2.69 -16.49
N THR A 35 -15.08 -3.72 -15.84
CA THR A 35 -16.39 -3.74 -15.15
C THR A 35 -16.30 -2.78 -13.97
N GLN A 36 -16.53 -1.50 -14.19
CA GLN A 36 -16.92 -0.58 -13.14
C GLN A 36 -18.31 -1.01 -12.72
N LYS A 37 -18.44 -1.48 -11.48
CA LYS A 37 -19.73 -1.69 -10.83
C LYS A 37 -20.39 -0.31 -10.80
N GLU A 38 -21.44 -0.09 -11.57
CA GLU A 38 -22.26 1.12 -11.48
C GLU A 38 -22.94 1.08 -10.11
N THR A 39 -22.45 1.89 -9.18
CA THR A 39 -23.11 2.15 -7.89
C THR A 39 -24.30 3.04 -8.13
N SER A 40 -25.41 2.81 -7.42
CA SER A 40 -26.55 3.70 -7.48
C SER A 40 -26.20 5.03 -6.76
N VAL A 41 -26.85 6.13 -7.14
CA VAL A 41 -26.67 7.43 -6.48
C VAL A 41 -26.99 7.36 -4.99
N GLU A 42 -27.88 6.45 -4.59
CA GLU A 42 -28.22 6.18 -3.19
C GLU A 42 -27.10 5.44 -2.46
N GLU A 43 -26.44 4.47 -3.11
CA GLU A 43 -25.27 3.78 -2.55
C GLU A 43 -24.08 4.74 -2.39
N ASP A 44 -23.84 5.63 -3.35
CA ASP A 44 -22.80 6.66 -3.26
C ASP A 44 -23.10 7.65 -2.12
N TYR A 45 -24.35 8.10 -1.98
CA TYR A 45 -24.75 8.99 -0.89
C TYR A 45 -24.61 8.34 0.49
N LEU A 46 -25.03 7.09 0.64
CA LEU A 46 -24.90 6.35 1.90
C LEU A 46 -23.43 6.11 2.26
N SER A 47 -22.59 5.79 1.28
CA SER A 47 -21.14 5.60 1.52
C SER A 47 -20.45 6.89 1.94
N ASP A 48 -20.86 8.04 1.43
CA ASP A 48 -20.36 9.36 1.85
C ASP A 48 -20.78 9.70 3.30
N VAL A 49 -22.01 9.39 3.67
CA VAL A 49 -22.49 9.60 5.06
C VAL A 49 -21.73 8.71 6.04
N ASP A 50 -21.52 7.45 5.70
CA ASP A 50 -20.76 6.49 6.51
C ASP A 50 -19.31 6.97 6.68
N GLY A 51 -18.67 7.45 5.62
CA GLY A 51 -17.31 8.00 5.66
C GLY A 51 -17.18 9.19 6.63
N VAL A 52 -18.13 10.12 6.61
CA VAL A 52 -18.16 11.28 7.51
C VAL A 52 -18.34 10.84 8.97
N VAL A 53 -19.21 9.88 9.23
CA VAL A 53 -19.43 9.34 10.59
C VAL A 53 -18.18 8.66 11.11
N ILE A 54 -17.54 7.80 10.31
CA ILE A 54 -16.30 7.12 10.67
C ILE A 54 -15.19 8.12 10.98
N LEU A 55 -15.04 9.15 10.15
CA LEU A 55 -14.05 10.20 10.37
C LEU A 55 -14.32 10.97 11.68
N SER A 56 -15.58 11.30 11.96
CA SER A 56 -15.99 11.95 13.22
C SER A 56 -15.64 11.08 14.45
N LEU A 57 -15.90 9.78 14.40
CA LEU A 57 -15.54 8.84 15.46
C LEU A 57 -14.03 8.73 15.63
N ALA A 58 -13.26 8.69 14.53
CA ALA A 58 -11.80 8.65 14.56
C ALA A 58 -11.19 9.92 15.17
N GLN A 59 -11.83 11.07 14.99
CA GLN A 59 -11.41 12.36 15.54
C GLN A 59 -11.81 12.59 16.99
N SER A 60 -12.73 11.79 17.53
CA SER A 60 -13.17 11.89 18.93
C SER A 60 -11.99 11.69 19.90
N ASP A 61 -11.97 12.38 21.03
CA ASP A 61 -11.00 12.16 22.11
C ASP A 61 -11.28 10.88 22.92
N GLU A 62 -12.44 10.28 22.75
CA GLU A 62 -12.91 9.10 23.46
C GLU A 62 -12.31 7.82 22.85
N TYR A 63 -11.68 6.99 23.68
CA TYR A 63 -11.08 5.73 23.25
C TYR A 63 -12.09 4.76 22.61
N ASP A 64 -13.29 4.65 23.20
CA ASP A 64 -14.35 3.74 22.71
C ASP A 64 -14.83 4.13 21.31
N ASN A 65 -14.96 5.43 21.03
CA ASN A 65 -15.30 5.92 19.70
C ASN A 65 -14.24 5.55 18.66
N LYS A 66 -12.95 5.62 19.04
CA LYS A 66 -11.85 5.19 18.16
C LYS A 66 -11.85 3.68 17.91
N LEU A 67 -12.24 2.88 18.91
CA LEU A 67 -12.40 1.43 18.73
C LEU A 67 -13.51 1.12 17.72
N VAL A 68 -14.65 1.82 17.82
CA VAL A 68 -15.77 1.68 16.89
C VAL A 68 -15.33 2.13 15.47
N ALA A 69 -14.66 3.28 15.36
CA ALA A 69 -14.10 3.74 14.09
C ALA A 69 -13.18 2.68 13.48
N MET A 70 -12.29 2.07 14.27
CA MET A 70 -11.39 1.02 13.78
C MET A 70 -12.12 -0.21 13.26
N GLN A 71 -13.23 -0.61 13.87
CA GLN A 71 -14.03 -1.74 13.36
C GLN A 71 -14.59 -1.45 11.97
N PHE A 72 -15.20 -0.28 11.78
CA PHE A 72 -15.70 0.14 10.47
C PHE A 72 -14.60 0.28 9.43
N LEU A 73 -13.43 0.84 9.83
CA LEU A 73 -12.29 1.00 8.93
C LEU A 73 -11.70 -0.34 8.48
N GLU A 74 -11.60 -1.31 9.39
CA GLU A 74 -11.13 -2.66 9.05
C GLU A 74 -12.11 -3.35 8.09
N GLU A 75 -13.42 -3.22 8.30
CA GLU A 75 -14.46 -3.74 7.41
C GLU A 75 -14.42 -3.06 6.04
N ALA A 76 -14.29 -1.73 5.99
CA ALA A 76 -14.17 -0.98 4.74
C ALA A 76 -12.93 -1.42 3.92
N VAL A 77 -11.79 -1.62 4.59
CA VAL A 77 -10.57 -2.12 3.95
C VAL A 77 -10.73 -3.56 3.46
N GLU A 78 -11.36 -4.43 4.23
CA GLU A 78 -11.60 -5.83 3.85
C GLU A 78 -12.58 -5.98 2.68
N SER A 79 -13.58 -5.12 2.62
CA SER A 79 -14.54 -5.07 1.50
C SER A 79 -13.96 -4.36 0.25
N GLY A 80 -12.80 -3.71 0.37
CA GLY A 80 -12.19 -2.93 -0.70
C GLY A 80 -12.80 -1.54 -0.91
N ASN A 81 -13.69 -1.10 0.00
CA ASN A 81 -14.31 0.24 -0.05
C ASN A 81 -13.43 1.29 0.63
N VAL A 82 -12.28 1.57 0.03
CA VAL A 82 -11.30 2.52 0.54
C VAL A 82 -11.53 3.91 -0.05
N THR A 83 -12.39 4.68 0.61
CA THR A 83 -12.65 6.09 0.25
C THR A 83 -11.55 7.01 0.77
N LYS A 84 -11.57 8.28 0.35
CA LYS A 84 -10.66 9.31 0.85
C LYS A 84 -10.84 9.53 2.36
N ASP A 85 -12.07 9.44 2.88
CA ASP A 85 -12.37 9.63 4.29
C ASP A 85 -11.87 8.44 5.12
N VAL A 86 -11.98 7.22 4.60
CA VAL A 86 -11.37 6.02 5.19
C VAL A 86 -9.85 6.18 5.30
N MET A 87 -9.17 6.64 4.24
CA MET A 87 -7.74 6.90 4.29
C MET A 87 -7.38 8.00 5.28
N THR A 88 -8.15 9.09 5.32
CA THR A 88 -7.94 10.20 6.26
C THR A 88 -8.10 9.73 7.71
N ALA A 89 -9.12 8.94 8.00
CA ALA A 89 -9.35 8.38 9.33
C ALA A 89 -8.25 7.40 9.75
N LEU A 90 -7.79 6.52 8.85
CA LEU A 90 -6.66 5.61 9.11
C LEU A 90 -5.36 6.38 9.38
N ASN A 91 -5.06 7.40 8.58
CA ASN A 91 -3.90 8.27 8.78
C ASN A 91 -3.95 8.96 10.16
N GLN A 92 -5.11 9.47 10.54
CA GLN A 92 -5.32 10.09 11.85
C GLN A 92 -5.06 9.10 12.99
N LEU A 93 -5.70 7.93 12.96
CA LEU A 93 -5.57 6.93 14.02
C LEU A 93 -4.16 6.33 14.09
N ALA A 94 -3.48 6.13 12.95
CA ALA A 94 -2.09 5.67 12.94
C ALA A 94 -1.09 6.69 13.50
N GLY A 95 -1.41 7.99 13.43
CA GLY A 95 -0.59 9.09 13.95
C GLY A 95 -1.03 9.63 15.33
N GLU A 96 -2.03 9.05 15.94
CA GLU A 96 -2.61 9.50 17.21
C GLU A 96 -1.57 9.49 18.33
N GLY A 97 -1.45 10.60 19.05
CA GLY A 97 -0.47 10.74 20.13
C GLY A 97 0.99 10.91 19.68
N ILE A 98 1.25 10.80 18.38
CA ILE A 98 2.58 11.04 17.77
C ILE A 98 2.54 12.35 16.98
N SER A 99 1.80 12.35 15.88
CA SER A 99 1.66 13.53 14.99
C SER A 99 0.65 14.53 15.55
N THR A 100 -0.40 14.04 16.19
CA THR A 100 -1.44 14.84 16.83
C THR A 100 -1.47 14.51 18.32
N GLN A 101 -0.98 15.42 19.15
CA GLN A 101 -0.91 15.23 20.60
C GLN A 101 -1.95 16.07 21.32
N SER A 102 -2.84 15.40 22.08
CA SER A 102 -3.73 16.03 23.05
C SER A 102 -3.13 15.91 24.45
N ARG A 103 -2.88 17.04 25.13
CA ARG A 103 -2.27 17.06 26.46
C ARG A 103 -3.18 17.77 27.46
N GLN A 104 -3.35 17.15 28.61
CA GLN A 104 -4.04 17.74 29.76
C GLN A 104 -3.12 17.69 30.98
N ASN A 105 -2.87 18.82 31.62
CA ASN A 105 -1.96 18.93 32.75
C ASN A 105 -0.58 18.27 32.51
N GLY A 106 -0.05 18.40 31.28
CA GLY A 106 1.24 17.83 30.87
C GLY A 106 1.19 16.34 30.50
N ARG A 107 0.10 15.63 30.78
CA ARG A 107 -0.07 14.21 30.41
C ARG A 107 -0.61 14.11 28.98
N LEU A 108 -0.05 13.18 28.20
CA LEU A 108 -0.58 12.82 26.90
C LEU A 108 -1.87 12.01 27.08
N MET A 109 -2.98 12.52 26.55
CA MET A 109 -4.30 11.92 26.74
C MET A 109 -4.66 10.92 25.63
N ASN A 110 -4.14 11.13 24.43
CA ASN A 110 -4.44 10.35 23.23
C ASN A 110 -3.32 9.38 22.83
N ASN A 111 -2.73 8.70 23.81
CA ASN A 111 -1.72 7.68 23.55
C ASN A 111 -2.36 6.28 23.57
N PHE A 112 -2.79 5.82 22.41
CA PHE A 112 -3.45 4.52 22.20
C PHE A 112 -2.65 3.64 21.25
N PRO A 113 -1.59 2.93 21.72
CA PRO A 113 -0.72 2.13 20.85
C PRO A 113 -1.43 0.99 20.13
N ASP A 114 -2.46 0.41 20.74
CA ASP A 114 -3.29 -0.63 20.17
C ASP A 114 -4.09 -0.14 18.96
N ILE A 115 -4.67 1.06 19.06
CA ILE A 115 -5.37 1.73 17.94
C ILE A 115 -4.38 2.00 16.80
N ARG A 116 -3.22 2.61 17.10
CA ARG A 116 -2.19 2.88 16.08
C ARG A 116 -1.72 1.61 15.39
N ARG A 117 -1.51 0.54 16.17
CA ARG A 117 -1.13 -0.76 15.64
C ARG A 117 -2.16 -1.32 14.66
N ARG A 118 -3.46 -1.29 15.03
CA ARG A 118 -4.55 -1.75 14.16
C ARG A 118 -4.63 -0.92 12.88
N ALA A 119 -4.54 0.41 12.99
CA ALA A 119 -4.55 1.31 11.84
C ALA A 119 -3.37 1.01 10.88
N CYS A 120 -2.15 0.79 11.39
CA CYS A 120 -1.01 0.40 10.57
C CYS A 120 -1.27 -0.93 9.84
N LEU A 121 -1.83 -1.95 10.50
CA LEU A 121 -2.14 -3.23 9.88
C LEU A 121 -3.24 -3.12 8.81
N ALA A 122 -4.26 -2.30 9.04
CA ALA A 122 -5.29 -2.02 8.04
C ALA A 122 -4.70 -1.33 6.80
N MET A 123 -3.83 -0.32 7.00
CA MET A 123 -3.12 0.37 5.92
C MET A 123 -2.23 -0.57 5.10
N GLY A 124 -1.66 -1.61 5.71
CA GLY A 124 -0.85 -2.61 5.01
C GLY A 124 -1.62 -3.42 3.96
N LYS A 125 -2.94 -3.53 4.10
CA LYS A 125 -3.82 -4.16 3.09
C LYS A 125 -4.08 -3.23 1.88
N ILE A 126 -3.84 -1.91 2.04
CA ILE A 126 -4.03 -0.89 1.01
C ILE A 126 -2.69 -0.64 0.30
N LYS A 127 -2.49 -1.29 -0.84
CA LYS A 127 -1.21 -1.28 -1.56
C LYS A 127 -1.04 -0.01 -2.42
N THR A 128 -0.97 1.16 -1.77
CA THR A 128 -0.81 2.46 -2.42
C THR A 128 0.45 3.19 -1.94
N GLU A 129 0.95 4.12 -2.77
CA GLU A 129 2.04 5.01 -2.39
C GLU A 129 1.69 5.88 -1.17
N GLU A 130 0.44 6.28 -1.02
CA GLU A 130 -0.02 7.06 0.12
C GLU A 130 0.13 6.26 1.43
N SER A 131 -0.36 5.00 1.46
CA SER A 131 -0.22 4.10 2.61
C SER A 131 1.26 3.84 2.94
N LYS A 132 2.09 3.56 1.93
CA LYS A 132 3.54 3.39 2.10
C LYS A 132 4.16 4.60 2.77
N ASN A 133 3.92 5.80 2.22
CA ASN A 133 4.52 7.04 2.71
C ASN A 133 4.10 7.36 4.15
N TYR A 134 2.86 7.07 4.51
CA TYR A 134 2.37 7.29 5.87
C TYR A 134 2.97 6.28 6.85
N LEU A 135 3.01 5.00 6.49
CA LEU A 135 3.63 3.95 7.32
C LEU A 135 5.13 4.19 7.53
N MET A 136 5.84 4.72 6.55
CA MET A 136 7.23 5.15 6.73
C MET A 136 7.34 6.26 7.79
N LYS A 137 6.47 7.27 7.77
CA LYS A 137 6.44 8.33 8.79
C LYS A 137 6.19 7.74 10.19
N VAL A 138 5.22 6.83 10.31
CA VAL A 138 4.96 6.13 11.58
C VAL A 138 6.20 5.34 12.03
N THR A 139 6.80 4.56 11.13
CA THR A 139 8.00 3.75 11.43
C THR A 139 9.16 4.60 11.97
N LEU A 140 9.33 5.81 11.46
CA LEU A 140 10.40 6.73 11.87
C LEU A 140 10.08 7.48 13.18
N ALA A 141 8.82 7.83 13.41
CA ALA A 141 8.40 8.69 14.53
C ALA A 141 7.98 7.91 15.79
N GLU A 142 7.54 6.67 15.63
CA GLU A 142 6.99 5.84 16.71
C GLU A 142 8.09 5.30 17.65
N ASN A 143 7.74 5.14 18.92
CA ASN A 143 8.64 4.57 19.95
C ASN A 143 8.13 3.25 20.51
N GLU A 144 6.85 2.91 20.31
CA GLU A 144 6.28 1.64 20.79
C GLU A 144 6.62 0.49 19.85
N PRO A 145 7.41 -0.51 20.28
CA PRO A 145 7.87 -1.59 19.41
C PRO A 145 6.73 -2.35 18.71
N MET A 146 5.58 -2.49 19.38
CA MET A 146 4.44 -3.19 18.82
C MET A 146 3.80 -2.44 17.63
N VAL A 147 3.83 -1.11 17.65
CA VAL A 147 3.32 -0.29 16.55
C VAL A 147 4.33 -0.26 15.40
N ILE A 148 5.63 -0.11 15.73
CA ILE A 148 6.70 -0.18 14.74
C ILE A 148 6.68 -1.54 14.03
N SER A 149 6.49 -2.63 14.78
CA SER A 149 6.36 -3.99 14.20
C SER A 149 5.22 -4.06 13.19
N ALA A 150 4.06 -3.51 13.52
CA ALA A 150 2.91 -3.48 12.63
C ALA A 150 3.18 -2.63 11.37
N ALA A 151 3.79 -1.46 11.53
CA ALA A 151 4.13 -0.59 10.41
C ALA A 151 5.16 -1.25 9.47
N VAL A 152 6.20 -1.89 10.02
CA VAL A 152 7.23 -2.63 9.26
C VAL A 152 6.62 -3.83 8.53
N ASN A 153 5.77 -4.62 9.20
CA ASN A 153 5.03 -5.72 8.57
C ASN A 153 4.24 -5.21 7.37
N SER A 154 3.48 -4.14 7.58
CA SER A 154 2.63 -3.52 6.56
C SER A 154 3.41 -2.96 5.38
N LEU A 155 4.57 -2.36 5.60
CA LEU A 155 5.48 -1.93 4.54
C LEU A 155 5.97 -3.12 3.70
N GLY A 156 6.28 -4.24 4.35
CA GLY A 156 6.62 -5.50 3.67
C GLY A 156 5.45 -6.07 2.85
N GLU A 157 4.21 -6.00 3.34
CA GLU A 157 3.01 -6.47 2.63
C GLU A 157 2.65 -5.59 1.43
N ILE A 158 2.85 -4.29 1.52
CA ILE A 158 2.68 -3.36 0.40
C ILE A 158 3.70 -3.66 -0.70
N GLY A 159 4.96 -3.93 -0.34
CA GLY A 159 6.01 -4.32 -1.27
C GLY A 159 6.54 -3.19 -2.18
N LEU A 160 6.09 -1.96 -2.00
CA LEU A 160 6.59 -0.78 -2.71
C LEU A 160 7.83 -0.26 -1.99
N ASN A 161 9.00 -0.24 -2.66
CA ASN A 161 10.26 0.15 -2.02
C ASN A 161 10.78 1.53 -2.48
N GLY A 162 10.29 2.05 -3.61
CA GLY A 162 10.86 3.28 -4.21
C GLY A 162 12.36 3.09 -4.50
N ASN A 163 13.16 4.10 -4.27
CA ASN A 163 14.63 4.04 -4.39
C ASN A 163 15.26 3.56 -3.06
N ASP A 164 14.87 2.38 -2.57
CA ASP A 164 15.28 1.79 -1.28
C ASP A 164 14.83 2.57 -0.03
N GLU A 165 13.96 3.58 -0.17
CA GLU A 165 13.53 4.44 0.93
C GLU A 165 12.82 3.68 2.06
N VAL A 166 12.06 2.63 1.73
CA VAL A 166 11.39 1.78 2.72
C VAL A 166 12.40 0.92 3.48
N VAL A 167 13.36 0.33 2.77
CA VAL A 167 14.45 -0.46 3.37
C VAL A 167 15.30 0.41 4.30
N ASP A 168 15.59 1.65 3.91
CA ASP A 168 16.31 2.62 4.74
C ASP A 168 15.53 2.98 6.01
N ALA A 169 14.22 3.28 5.90
CA ALA A 169 13.37 3.58 7.03
C ALA A 169 13.29 2.41 8.03
N ILE A 170 13.12 1.19 7.53
CA ILE A 170 13.13 -0.03 8.35
C ILE A 170 14.49 -0.23 9.02
N SER A 171 15.59 -0.03 8.29
CA SER A 171 16.96 -0.16 8.82
C SER A 171 17.20 0.82 9.96
N PHE A 172 16.79 2.09 9.78
CA PHE A 172 16.90 3.11 10.81
C PHE A 172 16.10 2.75 12.06
N ALA A 173 14.82 2.38 11.91
CA ALA A 173 13.96 2.00 13.02
C ALA A 173 14.50 0.76 13.76
N ASN A 174 14.96 -0.26 13.03
CA ASN A 174 15.54 -1.46 13.61
C ASN A 174 16.80 -1.13 14.43
N ARG A 175 17.73 -0.33 13.89
CA ARG A 175 18.96 0.06 14.61
C ARG A 175 18.66 0.87 15.87
N ARG A 176 17.71 1.80 15.79
CA ARG A 176 17.28 2.59 16.96
C ARG A 176 16.73 1.69 18.07
N ASN A 177 15.83 0.76 17.71
CA ASN A 177 15.22 -0.14 18.68
C ASN A 177 16.20 -1.20 19.20
N GLN A 178 17.14 -1.65 18.40
CA GLN A 178 18.19 -2.57 18.81
C GLN A 178 19.02 -1.99 19.96
N ILE A 179 19.19 -0.67 20.00
CA ILE A 179 19.93 0.02 21.07
C ILE A 179 19.03 0.35 22.26
N LEU A 180 17.80 0.83 22.01
CA LEU A 180 16.94 1.40 23.05
C LEU A 180 16.04 0.36 23.71
N ASN A 181 15.47 -0.55 22.93
CA ASN A 181 14.50 -1.55 23.39
C ASN A 181 14.45 -2.76 22.44
N PRO A 182 15.47 -3.64 22.45
CA PRO A 182 15.52 -4.78 21.54
C PRO A 182 14.37 -5.76 21.83
N THR A 183 13.49 -5.96 20.88
CA THR A 183 12.37 -6.90 20.97
C THR A 183 12.42 -7.92 19.83
N SER A 184 12.24 -9.20 20.17
CA SER A 184 12.24 -10.28 19.19
C SER A 184 11.07 -10.17 18.19
N SER A 185 9.94 -9.60 18.60
CA SER A 185 8.78 -9.37 17.72
C SER A 185 9.11 -8.38 16.60
N LEU A 186 9.68 -7.22 16.94
CA LEU A 186 10.08 -6.25 15.92
C LEU A 186 11.16 -6.83 15.00
N ALA A 187 12.19 -7.47 15.55
CA ALA A 187 13.23 -8.09 14.74
C ALA A 187 12.68 -9.17 13.79
N PHE A 188 11.65 -9.92 14.21
CA PHE A 188 10.97 -10.90 13.36
C PHE A 188 10.30 -10.24 12.15
N GLU A 189 9.54 -9.16 12.39
CA GLU A 189 8.86 -8.41 11.31
C GLU A 189 9.86 -7.72 10.38
N VAL A 190 10.96 -7.21 10.91
CA VAL A 190 12.05 -6.64 10.09
C VAL A 190 12.64 -7.71 9.14
N VAL A 191 12.91 -8.92 9.65
CA VAL A 191 13.43 -10.02 8.82
C VAL A 191 12.41 -10.40 7.75
N ASP A 192 11.12 -10.43 8.08
CA ASP A 192 10.04 -10.77 7.15
C ASP A 192 9.87 -9.71 6.06
N ALA A 193 9.84 -8.44 6.46
CA ALA A 193 9.75 -7.31 5.51
C ALA A 193 10.95 -7.30 4.54
N TYR A 194 12.17 -7.53 5.03
CA TYR A 194 13.35 -7.62 4.17
C TYR A 194 13.29 -8.81 3.21
N ALA A 195 12.74 -9.95 3.63
CA ALA A 195 12.55 -11.08 2.72
C ALA A 195 11.61 -10.73 1.57
N LYS A 196 10.56 -9.94 1.82
CA LYS A 196 9.59 -9.49 0.79
C LYS A 196 10.16 -8.39 -0.11
N LEU A 197 10.99 -7.49 0.43
CA LEU A 197 11.54 -6.34 -0.29
C LEU A 197 12.86 -6.63 -1.01
N ALA A 198 13.51 -7.75 -0.74
CA ALA A 198 14.86 -8.06 -1.23
C ALA A 198 14.99 -8.03 -2.77
N ASP A 199 13.95 -8.44 -3.49
CA ASP A 199 14.00 -8.48 -4.96
C ASP A 199 13.85 -7.08 -5.59
N SER A 200 13.14 -6.16 -4.92
CA SER A 200 12.95 -4.76 -5.35
C SER A 200 14.03 -3.81 -4.82
N THR A 201 14.97 -4.31 -4.01
CA THR A 201 16.04 -3.51 -3.39
C THR A 201 17.26 -3.44 -4.30
N GLU A 202 17.70 -2.22 -4.60
CA GLU A 202 18.92 -1.97 -5.38
C GLU A 202 20.18 -2.20 -4.53
N ASN A 203 20.24 -1.59 -3.35
CA ASN A 203 21.36 -1.71 -2.42
C ASN A 203 21.13 -2.80 -1.35
N LYS A 204 21.28 -4.06 -1.74
CA LYS A 204 21.12 -5.21 -0.84
C LYS A 204 22.04 -5.22 0.37
N LYS A 205 23.11 -4.40 0.37
CA LYS A 205 24.05 -4.29 1.49
C LYS A 205 23.35 -3.84 2.78
N ILE A 206 22.34 -2.95 2.68
CA ILE A 206 21.58 -2.46 3.84
C ILE A 206 20.83 -3.61 4.52
N ILE A 207 20.16 -4.44 3.72
CA ILE A 207 19.45 -5.62 4.20
C ILE A 207 20.43 -6.63 4.82
N ILE A 208 21.53 -6.93 4.13
CA ILE A 208 22.55 -7.89 4.58
C ILE A 208 23.16 -7.45 5.92
N ASP A 209 23.53 -6.18 6.07
CA ASP A 209 24.08 -5.64 7.33
C ASP A 209 23.06 -5.76 8.47
N SER A 210 21.81 -5.36 8.22
CA SER A 210 20.73 -5.41 9.21
C SER A 210 20.42 -6.85 9.66
N LEU A 211 20.29 -7.79 8.72
CA LEU A 211 20.05 -9.21 9.00
C LEU A 211 21.24 -9.84 9.74
N SER A 212 22.49 -9.49 9.39
CA SER A 212 23.69 -9.99 10.05
C SER A 212 23.74 -9.57 11.51
N ARG A 213 23.36 -8.31 11.81
CA ARG A 213 23.25 -7.81 13.20
C ARG A 213 22.19 -8.57 13.97
N ILE A 214 20.98 -8.76 13.40
CA ILE A 214 19.91 -9.53 14.07
C ILE A 214 20.36 -10.97 14.34
N ALA A 215 21.03 -11.61 13.38
CA ALA A 215 21.50 -12.99 13.52
C ALA A 215 22.57 -13.16 14.61
N ALA A 216 23.42 -12.16 14.79
CA ALA A 216 24.52 -12.18 15.76
C ALA A 216 24.10 -11.76 17.18
N ASP A 217 22.97 -11.07 17.32
CA ASP A 217 22.55 -10.46 18.58
C ASP A 217 21.84 -11.48 19.49
N TYR A 218 22.43 -11.78 20.62
CA TYR A 218 21.91 -12.75 21.60
C TYR A 218 20.66 -12.26 22.37
N HIS A 219 20.34 -10.98 22.33
CA HIS A 219 19.11 -10.45 22.91
C HIS A 219 17.86 -10.96 22.20
N TYR A 220 17.99 -11.35 20.93
CA TYR A 220 16.89 -11.95 20.19
C TYR A 220 16.81 -13.47 20.43
N ASN A 221 15.58 -13.98 20.41
CA ASN A 221 15.38 -15.43 20.55
C ASN A 221 15.99 -16.20 19.37
N THR A 222 16.29 -17.48 19.58
CA THR A 222 16.95 -18.34 18.60
C THR A 222 16.15 -18.47 17.30
N ALA A 223 14.81 -18.44 17.36
CA ALA A 223 13.96 -18.54 16.18
C ALA A 223 14.15 -17.34 15.22
N VAL A 224 14.21 -16.12 15.78
CA VAL A 224 14.45 -14.89 14.99
C VAL A 224 15.84 -14.89 14.39
N ARG A 225 16.87 -15.24 15.17
CA ARG A 225 18.26 -15.34 14.68
C ARG A 225 18.39 -16.35 13.54
N ASN A 226 17.79 -17.52 13.68
CA ASN A 226 17.79 -18.54 12.63
C ASN A 226 17.01 -18.10 11.40
N LYS A 227 15.88 -17.40 11.57
CA LYS A 227 15.14 -16.79 10.44
C LYS A 227 16.02 -15.80 9.68
N ALA A 228 16.74 -14.93 10.40
CA ALA A 228 17.66 -13.96 9.79
C ALA A 228 18.79 -14.65 8.99
N LEU A 229 19.41 -15.71 9.55
CA LEU A 229 20.43 -16.50 8.83
C LEU A 229 19.88 -17.18 7.57
N LYS A 230 18.65 -17.71 7.65
CA LYS A 230 17.98 -18.33 6.49
C LYS A 230 17.73 -17.31 5.39
N THR A 231 17.21 -16.14 5.75
CA THR A 231 16.93 -15.04 4.80
C THR A 231 18.22 -14.52 4.18
N LEU A 232 19.30 -14.34 4.97
CA LEU A 232 20.63 -14.00 4.44
C LEU A 232 21.10 -14.98 3.38
N LYS A 233 20.98 -16.28 3.65
CA LYS A 233 21.37 -17.32 2.69
C LYS A 233 20.55 -17.19 1.41
N GLN A 234 19.24 -17.03 1.49
CA GLN A 234 18.35 -16.89 0.33
C GLN A 234 18.75 -15.68 -0.54
N ILE A 235 19.00 -14.52 0.08
CA ILE A 235 19.41 -13.30 -0.65
C ILE A 235 20.78 -13.49 -1.33
N ASN A 236 21.74 -14.10 -0.66
CA ASN A 236 23.04 -14.36 -1.25
C ASN A 236 22.98 -15.35 -2.43
N ASP A 237 22.18 -16.39 -2.32
CA ASP A 237 22.00 -17.39 -3.38
C ASP A 237 21.30 -16.77 -4.60
N SER A 238 20.29 -15.92 -4.41
CA SER A 238 19.61 -15.20 -5.50
C SER A 238 20.56 -14.23 -6.22
N THR A 239 21.38 -13.49 -5.47
CA THR A 239 22.36 -12.54 -6.03
C THR A 239 23.44 -13.25 -6.86
N ARG A 240 23.91 -14.42 -6.41
CA ARG A 240 24.88 -15.22 -7.17
C ARG A 240 24.29 -15.77 -8.46
N SER A 241 23.01 -16.15 -8.43
CA SER A 241 22.32 -16.72 -9.60
C SER A 241 22.06 -15.66 -10.68
N SER A 242 21.79 -14.40 -10.31
CA SER A 242 21.66 -13.29 -11.27
C SER A 242 23.00 -12.93 -11.91
N ASN A 243 24.05 -12.77 -11.12
CA ASN A 243 25.39 -12.46 -11.65
C ASN A 243 25.93 -13.53 -12.65
N ASN A 244 25.54 -14.79 -12.45
CA ASN A 244 25.94 -15.88 -13.39
C ASN A 244 25.14 -15.90 -14.70
N LYS A 245 23.97 -15.26 -14.74
CA LYS A 245 23.17 -15.13 -15.97
C LYS A 245 23.64 -13.97 -16.85
N ASP A 246 24.12 -12.89 -16.23
CA ASP A 246 24.62 -11.71 -16.94
C ASP A 246 26.06 -11.91 -17.47
N ALA A 247 26.73 -12.96 -17.04
CA ALA A 247 28.11 -13.34 -17.49
C ALA A 247 28.14 -14.35 -18.64
N LYS A 248 26.98 -14.75 -19.18
CA LYS A 248 26.84 -15.62 -20.36
C LYS A 248 26.24 -14.88 -21.55
#